data_3a0dcfe412aa5bef0e11ad47b7a104da
#
_entry.id   3a0dcfe412aa5bef0e11ad47b7a104da
#
_cell.length_a   1.000
_cell.length_b   1.000
_cell.length_c   1.000
_cell.angle_alpha   90.00
_cell.angle_beta   90.00
_cell.angle_gamma   90.00
#
_symmetry.space_group_name_H-M   'P 1'
#
loop_
_entity.id
_entity.type
_entity.pdbx_description
1 polymer ?
#
loop_
_entity_poly.entity_id
_entity_poly.type
_entity_poly.pdbx_seq_one_letter_code
_entity_poly.pdbx_strand_id
1 'polypeptide(L)'
;TNEFGSTDLQMIAEKMTGGLLETGIFQGRPTVTISTVKNKTSEYIDTTNVMNSIQTALVKSGKVRFVRSINEMQAGVDELQRQNQSGLYKQGTTAKVGQMTAAKYSMEGELTSIVKQNNTTKDVYYKFTLKLFDVQEGTIEWQDEKEIRKTSKR
;
A
#
# COMPACT_ATOMS: atom_id res chain seq x y z
N THR A 1 -6.25 22.10 12.98
CA THR A 1 -4.87 22.20 12.56
C THR A 1 -4.76 21.91 11.05
N ASN A 2 -3.66 22.28 10.46
CA ASN A 2 -3.37 21.97 9.05
C ASN A 2 -2.43 20.77 8.90
N GLU A 3 -2.22 20.01 9.96
CA GLU A 3 -1.36 18.84 9.93
C GLU A 3 -2.18 17.59 9.66
N PHE A 4 -1.57 16.65 8.96
CA PHE A 4 -2.15 15.35 8.66
C PHE A 4 -2.17 14.51 9.95
N GLY A 5 -3.33 13.96 10.31
CA GLY A 5 -3.50 13.25 11.57
C GLY A 5 -4.13 11.87 11.43
N SER A 6 -4.34 11.21 12.56
CA SER A 6 -4.88 9.84 12.60
C SER A 6 -6.30 9.74 12.03
N THR A 7 -7.12 10.78 12.22
CA THR A 7 -8.47 10.81 11.64
C THR A 7 -8.40 10.83 10.11
N ASP A 8 -7.47 11.59 9.57
CA ASP A 8 -7.28 11.68 8.12
C ASP A 8 -6.84 10.33 7.55
N LEU A 9 -5.92 9.66 8.24
CA LEU A 9 -5.47 8.32 7.92
C LEU A 9 -6.64 7.33 7.85
N GLN A 10 -7.48 7.36 8.87
CA GLN A 10 -8.63 6.48 8.96
C GLN A 10 -9.63 6.74 7.83
N MET A 11 -9.91 8.00 7.53
CA MET A 11 -10.82 8.37 6.44
C MET A 11 -10.31 7.87 5.09
N ILE A 12 -9.02 7.99 4.84
CA ILE A 12 -8.40 7.48 3.61
C ILE A 12 -8.56 5.96 3.54
N ALA A 13 -8.19 5.26 4.61
CA ALA A 13 -8.24 3.80 4.62
C ALA A 13 -9.67 3.28 4.41
N GLU A 14 -10.64 3.90 5.07
CA GLU A 14 -12.05 3.50 4.94
C GLU A 14 -12.57 3.71 3.53
N LYS A 15 -12.30 4.87 2.94
CA LYS A 15 -12.77 5.17 1.59
C LYS A 15 -12.14 4.24 0.57
N MET A 16 -10.82 4.05 0.64
CA MET A 16 -10.10 3.23 -0.33
C MET A 16 -10.53 1.77 -0.24
N THR A 17 -10.63 1.25 0.98
CA THR A 17 -11.03 -0.14 1.19
C THR A 17 -12.46 -0.37 0.72
N GLY A 18 -13.39 0.48 1.14
CA GLY A 18 -14.79 0.36 0.74
C GLY A 18 -14.99 0.45 -0.76
N GLY A 19 -14.35 1.43 -1.39
CA GLY A 19 -14.45 1.59 -2.84
C GLY A 19 -13.90 0.40 -3.61
N LEU A 20 -12.76 -0.10 -3.17
CA LEU A 20 -12.12 -1.23 -3.84
C LEU A 20 -12.95 -2.52 -3.71
N LEU A 21 -13.48 -2.78 -2.52
CA LEU A 21 -14.30 -3.97 -2.29
C LEU A 21 -15.62 -3.93 -3.04
N GLU A 22 -16.20 -2.73 -3.23
CA GLU A 22 -17.46 -2.57 -3.96
C GLU A 22 -17.33 -2.89 -5.46
N THR A 23 -16.13 -2.79 -6.03
CA THR A 23 -15.94 -3.03 -7.46
C THR A 23 -16.14 -4.49 -7.85
N GLY A 24 -16.01 -5.42 -6.91
CA GLY A 24 -16.05 -6.84 -7.21
C GLY A 24 -14.83 -7.34 -7.98
N ILE A 25 -13.76 -6.55 -8.06
CA ILE A 25 -12.56 -6.90 -8.81
C ILE A 25 -11.82 -8.09 -8.18
N PHE A 26 -11.96 -8.27 -6.87
CA PHE A 26 -11.30 -9.35 -6.14
C PHE A 26 -12.16 -10.62 -6.13
N GLN A 27 -12.13 -11.37 -7.22
CA GLN A 27 -12.81 -12.63 -7.33
C GLN A 27 -11.83 -13.78 -7.10
N GLY A 28 -12.25 -14.77 -6.27
CA GLY A 28 -11.43 -15.95 -6.02
C GLY A 28 -10.20 -15.68 -5.12
N ARG A 29 -10.26 -14.65 -4.29
CA ARG A 29 -9.18 -14.27 -3.36
C ARG A 29 -7.84 -14.13 -4.07
N PRO A 30 -7.69 -13.16 -4.97
CA PRO A 30 -6.43 -12.96 -5.68
C PRO A 30 -5.32 -12.52 -4.74
N THR A 31 -4.08 -12.69 -5.20
CA THR A 31 -2.90 -12.26 -4.47
C THR A 31 -2.55 -10.82 -4.83
N VAL A 32 -2.19 -10.04 -3.81
CA VAL A 32 -1.86 -8.62 -3.96
C VAL A 32 -0.55 -8.34 -3.23
N THR A 33 0.28 -7.49 -3.82
CA THR A 33 1.49 -6.98 -3.15
C THR A 33 1.45 -5.45 -3.12
N ILE A 34 2.19 -4.85 -2.20
CA ILE A 34 2.41 -3.40 -2.16
C ILE A 34 3.77 -3.14 -2.76
N SER A 35 3.83 -2.39 -3.87
CA SER A 35 5.09 -2.14 -4.56
C SER A 35 5.72 -0.80 -4.17
N THR A 36 4.92 0.27 -4.11
CA THR A 36 5.44 1.61 -3.89
C THR A 36 4.48 2.42 -3.04
N VAL A 37 5.03 3.14 -2.08
CA VAL A 37 4.28 4.11 -1.27
C VAL A 37 5.14 5.37 -1.20
N LYS A 38 4.63 6.48 -1.74
CA LYS A 38 5.41 7.72 -1.85
C LYS A 38 4.76 8.85 -1.08
N ASN A 39 5.59 9.62 -0.39
CA ASN A 39 5.19 10.89 0.22
C ASN A 39 5.84 12.02 -0.57
N LYS A 40 5.03 12.75 -1.32
CA LYS A 40 5.47 13.89 -2.11
C LYS A 40 5.04 15.23 -1.49
N THR A 41 4.71 15.21 -0.20
CA THR A 41 4.42 16.45 0.53
C THR A 41 5.71 17.03 1.09
N SER A 42 5.65 18.28 1.56
CA SER A 42 6.76 18.92 2.24
C SER A 42 6.86 18.54 3.72
N GLU A 43 5.89 17.75 4.21
CA GLU A 43 5.83 17.34 5.61
C GLU A 43 6.31 15.89 5.76
N TYR A 44 6.79 15.57 6.97
CA TYR A 44 7.07 14.18 7.30
C TYR A 44 5.76 13.47 7.63
N ILE A 45 5.32 12.60 6.70
CA ILE A 45 4.10 11.80 6.87
C ILE A 45 4.46 10.35 6.55
N ASP A 46 4.13 9.45 7.48
CA ASP A 46 4.40 8.03 7.29
C ASP A 46 3.33 7.41 6.37
N THR A 47 3.58 7.44 5.08
CA THR A 47 2.67 6.88 4.08
C THR A 47 2.61 5.35 4.16
N THR A 48 3.63 4.71 4.70
CA THR A 48 3.62 3.28 4.96
C THR A 48 2.50 2.93 5.95
N ASN A 49 2.27 3.79 6.94
CA ASN A 49 1.20 3.59 7.89
C ASN A 49 -0.18 3.64 7.23
N VAL A 50 -0.36 4.56 6.26
CA VAL A 50 -1.60 4.62 5.46
C VAL A 50 -1.83 3.29 4.74
N MET A 51 -0.80 2.79 4.06
CA MET A 51 -0.91 1.53 3.32
C MET A 51 -1.13 0.34 4.24
N ASN A 52 -0.52 0.34 5.41
CA ASN A 52 -0.72 -0.74 6.39
C ASN A 52 -2.17 -0.78 6.87
N SER A 53 -2.80 0.37 7.06
CA SER A 53 -4.20 0.44 7.45
C SER A 53 -5.11 -0.11 6.34
N ILE A 54 -4.83 0.22 5.10
CA ILE A 54 -5.56 -0.30 3.94
C ILE A 54 -5.37 -1.81 3.85
N GLN A 55 -4.14 -2.28 3.97
CA GLN A 55 -3.81 -3.71 3.93
C GLN A 55 -4.55 -4.47 5.02
N THR A 56 -4.54 -3.95 6.24
CA THR A 56 -5.23 -4.59 7.37
C THR A 56 -6.72 -4.75 7.08
N ALA A 57 -7.36 -3.70 6.58
CA ALA A 57 -8.78 -3.74 6.26
C ALA A 57 -9.10 -4.76 5.15
N LEU A 58 -8.26 -4.81 4.12
CA LEU A 58 -8.45 -5.76 3.01
C LEU A 58 -8.21 -7.20 3.46
N VAL A 59 -7.20 -7.45 4.29
CA VAL A 59 -6.96 -8.78 4.85
C VAL A 59 -8.15 -9.24 5.70
N LYS A 60 -8.68 -8.35 6.53
CA LYS A 60 -9.84 -8.67 7.36
C LYS A 60 -11.10 -8.95 6.55
N SER A 61 -11.20 -8.37 5.36
CA SER A 61 -12.37 -8.63 4.48
C SER A 61 -12.42 -10.06 3.97
N GLY A 62 -11.28 -10.76 3.96
CA GLY A 62 -11.17 -12.12 3.42
C GLY A 62 -11.23 -12.20 1.90
N LYS A 63 -11.21 -11.07 1.20
CA LYS A 63 -11.34 -11.02 -0.26
C LYS A 63 -10.02 -11.11 -1.01
N VAL A 64 -8.90 -10.90 -0.33
CA VAL A 64 -7.58 -10.90 -0.94
C VAL A 64 -6.58 -11.63 -0.05
N ARG A 65 -5.47 -12.06 -0.66
CA ARG A 65 -4.31 -12.58 0.06
C ARG A 65 -3.12 -11.67 -0.29
N PHE A 66 -2.49 -11.10 0.74
CA PHE A 66 -1.30 -10.31 0.52
C PHE A 66 -0.06 -11.19 0.50
N VAL A 67 0.79 -10.97 -0.50
CA VAL A 67 2.11 -11.60 -0.57
C VAL A 67 3.15 -10.53 -0.28
N ARG A 68 4.32 -10.95 0.17
CA ARG A 68 5.41 -10.03 0.47
C ARG A 68 5.82 -9.27 -0.78
N SER A 69 6.30 -8.05 -0.60
CA SER A 69 6.88 -7.27 -1.69
C SER A 69 8.09 -8.01 -2.29
N ILE A 70 8.50 -7.59 -3.48
CA ILE A 70 9.66 -8.20 -4.14
C ILE A 70 10.89 -8.12 -3.24
N ASN A 71 11.11 -6.99 -2.57
CA ASN A 71 12.24 -6.82 -1.67
C ASN A 71 12.17 -7.76 -0.47
N GLU A 72 10.98 -7.94 0.10
CA GLU A 72 10.78 -8.85 1.22
C GLU A 72 10.94 -10.30 0.79
N MET A 73 10.48 -10.67 -0.39
CA MET A 73 10.68 -12.00 -0.96
C MET A 73 12.15 -12.28 -1.17
N GLN A 74 12.91 -11.32 -1.69
CA GLN A 74 14.35 -11.48 -1.91
C GLN A 74 15.09 -11.70 -0.61
N ALA A 75 14.75 -10.96 0.44
CA ALA A 75 15.33 -11.15 1.76
C ALA A 75 15.06 -12.57 2.29
N GLY A 76 13.83 -13.07 2.09
CA GLY A 76 13.47 -14.43 2.47
C GLY A 76 14.23 -15.48 1.71
N VAL A 77 14.41 -15.29 0.40
CA VAL A 77 15.20 -16.18 -0.45
C VAL A 77 16.66 -16.22 0.01
N ASP A 78 17.25 -15.05 0.25
CA ASP A 78 18.64 -14.95 0.70
C ASP A 78 18.83 -15.65 2.04
N GLU A 79 17.90 -15.48 2.96
CA GLU A 79 17.97 -16.14 4.27
C GLU A 79 17.88 -17.67 4.13
N LEU A 80 16.98 -18.18 3.31
CA LEU A 80 16.84 -19.61 3.07
C LEU A 80 18.08 -20.18 2.43
N GLN A 81 18.68 -19.50 1.47
CA GLN A 81 19.92 -19.94 0.84
C GLN A 81 21.06 -19.99 1.84
N ARG A 82 21.18 -18.98 2.69
CA ARG A 82 22.20 -18.94 3.73
C ARG A 82 22.06 -20.10 4.70
N GLN A 83 20.84 -20.38 5.13
CA GLN A 83 20.55 -21.48 6.05
C GLN A 83 20.81 -22.84 5.42
N ASN A 84 20.48 -23.00 4.14
CA ASN A 84 20.77 -24.24 3.40
C ASN A 84 22.25 -24.46 3.27
N GLN A 85 23.05 -23.42 3.01
CA GLN A 85 24.48 -23.50 2.93
C GLN A 85 25.13 -23.92 4.26
N SER A 86 24.50 -23.52 5.37
CA SER A 86 24.97 -23.91 6.71
C SER A 86 24.55 -25.33 7.11
N GLY A 87 23.73 -25.99 6.30
CA GLY A 87 23.26 -27.34 6.57
C GLY A 87 22.14 -27.45 7.59
N LEU A 88 21.52 -26.32 7.92
CA LEU A 88 20.44 -26.26 8.92
C LEU A 88 19.08 -26.71 8.38
N TYR A 89 18.91 -26.75 7.06
CA TYR A 89 17.64 -27.06 6.42
C TYR A 89 17.76 -28.24 5.49
N LYS A 90 16.70 -29.05 5.44
CA LYS A 90 16.63 -30.20 4.53
C LYS A 90 16.45 -29.71 3.09
N GLN A 91 16.89 -30.52 2.15
CA GLN A 91 16.83 -30.21 0.72
C GLN A 91 15.43 -29.88 0.23
N GLY A 92 14.38 -30.50 0.80
CA GLY A 92 13.01 -30.20 0.46
C GLY A 92 12.58 -28.78 0.79
N THR A 93 13.17 -28.16 1.82
CA THR A 93 12.94 -26.77 2.17
C THR A 93 13.58 -25.83 1.15
N THR A 94 14.74 -26.20 0.62
CA THR A 94 15.41 -25.43 -0.43
C THR A 94 14.54 -25.30 -1.68
N ALA A 95 13.85 -26.38 -2.06
CA ALA A 95 13.01 -26.39 -3.25
C ALA A 95 11.85 -25.39 -3.17
N LYS A 96 11.39 -25.04 -1.95
CA LYS A 96 10.29 -24.10 -1.76
C LYS A 96 10.67 -22.65 -2.08
N VAL A 97 11.96 -22.32 -2.11
CA VAL A 97 12.42 -20.96 -2.42
C VAL A 97 11.92 -20.50 -3.80
N GLY A 98 11.96 -21.41 -4.79
CA GLY A 98 11.50 -21.09 -6.15
C GLY A 98 9.98 -21.16 -6.33
N GLN A 99 9.26 -21.52 -5.28
CA GLN A 99 7.79 -21.72 -5.35
C GLN A 99 7.00 -20.60 -4.67
N MET A 100 7.64 -19.47 -4.35
CA MET A 100 6.94 -18.32 -3.76
C MET A 100 5.89 -17.80 -4.75
N THR A 101 4.68 -17.58 -4.22
CA THR A 101 3.56 -17.12 -5.04
C THR A 101 3.80 -15.71 -5.56
N ALA A 102 3.69 -15.53 -6.87
CA ALA A 102 3.70 -14.21 -7.47
C ALA A 102 2.36 -13.52 -7.24
N ALA A 103 2.38 -12.21 -7.04
CA ALA A 103 1.16 -11.44 -6.89
C ALA A 103 0.47 -11.27 -8.24
N LYS A 104 -0.86 -11.37 -8.24
CA LYS A 104 -1.67 -11.03 -9.41
C LYS A 104 -1.77 -9.52 -9.56
N TYR A 105 -1.93 -8.81 -8.44
CA TYR A 105 -2.07 -7.36 -8.43
C TYR A 105 -0.98 -6.71 -7.59
N SER A 106 -0.63 -5.48 -7.95
CA SER A 106 0.28 -4.62 -7.21
C SER A 106 -0.43 -3.32 -6.86
N MET A 107 -0.27 -2.88 -5.62
CA MET A 107 -0.84 -1.60 -5.17
C MET A 107 0.25 -0.56 -5.04
N GLU A 108 -0.03 0.64 -5.54
CA GLU A 108 0.85 1.80 -5.38
C GLU A 108 0.07 2.94 -4.76
N GLY A 109 0.65 3.56 -3.74
CA GLY A 109 0.07 4.70 -3.06
C GLY A 109 0.95 5.93 -3.18
N GLU A 110 0.32 7.10 -3.26
CA GLU A 110 1.03 8.37 -3.34
C GLU A 110 0.25 9.45 -2.60
N LEU A 111 0.94 10.18 -1.74
CA LEU A 111 0.38 11.33 -1.04
C LEU A 111 1.02 12.60 -1.58
N THR A 112 0.18 13.53 -2.02
CA THR A 112 0.60 14.85 -2.49
C THR A 112 -0.09 15.93 -1.66
N SER A 113 0.45 17.15 -1.70
CA SER A 113 -0.19 18.29 -1.06
C SER A 113 -0.05 19.54 -1.91
N ILE A 114 -1.05 20.42 -1.78
CA ILE A 114 -1.03 21.75 -2.38
C ILE A 114 -1.32 22.72 -1.24
N VAL A 115 -0.47 23.75 -1.10
CA VAL A 115 -0.64 24.78 -0.08
C VAL A 115 -1.17 26.05 -0.75
N LYS A 116 -2.28 26.58 -0.25
CA LYS A 116 -2.81 27.86 -0.65
C LYS A 116 -2.94 28.73 0.58
N GLN A 117 -2.43 29.96 0.52
CA GLN A 117 -2.51 30.85 1.67
C GLN A 117 -2.77 32.27 1.23
N ASN A 118 -3.44 33.00 2.12
CA ASN A 118 -3.66 34.44 1.99
C ASN A 118 -3.16 35.12 3.29
N ASN A 119 -3.56 36.36 3.52
CA ASN A 119 -3.08 37.12 4.68
C ASN A 119 -3.58 36.59 6.01
N THR A 120 -4.66 35.82 6.04
CA THR A 120 -5.32 35.40 7.28
C THR A 120 -5.39 33.90 7.46
N THR A 121 -5.37 33.12 6.37
CA THR A 121 -5.55 31.67 6.43
C THR A 121 -4.52 30.95 5.58
N LYS A 122 -4.29 29.70 5.94
CA LYS A 122 -3.49 28.76 5.18
C LYS A 122 -4.30 27.47 5.00
N ASP A 123 -4.52 27.09 3.75
CA ASP A 123 -5.17 25.83 3.40
C ASP A 123 -4.14 24.85 2.86
N VAL A 124 -4.15 23.63 3.36
CA VAL A 124 -3.36 22.54 2.81
C VAL A 124 -4.34 21.48 2.31
N TYR A 125 -4.22 21.15 1.05
CA TYR A 125 -5.01 20.10 0.42
C TYR A 125 -4.13 18.87 0.27
N TYR A 126 -4.47 17.83 0.99
CA TYR A 126 -3.80 16.54 0.87
C TYR A 126 -4.61 15.66 -0.05
N LYS A 127 -3.92 14.96 -0.94
CA LYS A 127 -4.58 14.01 -1.83
C LYS A 127 -3.82 12.70 -1.79
N PHE A 128 -4.50 11.63 -1.38
CA PHE A 128 -3.97 10.28 -1.42
C PHE A 128 -4.57 9.56 -2.62
N THR A 129 -3.70 9.07 -3.50
CA THR A 129 -4.09 8.33 -4.70
C THR A 129 -3.64 6.89 -4.52
N LEU A 130 -4.54 5.95 -4.79
CA LEU A 130 -4.25 4.52 -4.72
C LEU A 130 -4.54 3.90 -6.08
N LYS A 131 -3.57 3.15 -6.60
CA LYS A 131 -3.68 2.47 -7.89
C LYS A 131 -3.50 0.98 -7.69
N LEU A 132 -4.31 0.20 -8.41
CA LEU A 132 -4.19 -1.25 -8.46
C LEU A 132 -3.81 -1.66 -9.88
N PHE A 133 -2.67 -2.31 -10.00
CA PHE A 133 -2.14 -2.77 -11.29
C PHE A 133 -2.28 -4.28 -11.40
N ASP A 134 -2.58 -4.75 -12.61
CA ASP A 134 -2.36 -6.16 -12.96
C ASP A 134 -0.87 -6.34 -13.23
N VAL A 135 -0.23 -7.23 -12.49
CA VAL A 135 1.23 -7.41 -12.57
C VAL A 135 1.66 -7.95 -13.93
N GLN A 136 0.90 -8.90 -14.46
CA GLN A 136 1.24 -9.53 -15.73
C GLN A 136 1.01 -8.59 -16.91
N GLU A 137 -0.12 -7.89 -16.93
CA GLU A 137 -0.51 -7.02 -18.04
C GLU A 137 0.10 -5.62 -17.94
N GLY A 138 0.46 -5.19 -16.74
CA GLY A 138 0.94 -3.83 -16.49
C GLY A 138 -0.14 -2.77 -16.59
N THR A 139 -1.40 -3.17 -16.55
CA THR A 139 -2.54 -2.25 -16.67
C THR A 139 -3.05 -1.77 -15.33
N ILE A 140 -3.58 -0.55 -15.29
CA ILE A 140 -4.27 -0.04 -14.10
C ILE A 140 -5.69 -0.61 -14.11
N GLU A 141 -5.99 -1.45 -13.13
CA GLU A 141 -7.30 -2.10 -13.04
C GLU A 141 -8.28 -1.32 -12.18
N TRP A 142 -7.77 -0.48 -11.28
CA TRP A 142 -8.57 0.36 -10.42
C TRP A 142 -7.71 1.51 -9.91
N GLN A 143 -8.34 2.66 -9.75
CA GLN A 143 -7.68 3.84 -9.19
C GLN A 143 -8.72 4.72 -8.50
N ASP A 144 -8.38 5.21 -7.32
CA ASP A 144 -9.22 6.16 -6.61
C ASP A 144 -8.35 7.13 -5.83
N GLU A 145 -8.98 8.22 -5.39
CA GLU A 145 -8.26 9.22 -4.60
C GLU A 145 -9.17 9.79 -3.52
N LYS A 146 -8.57 10.23 -2.44
CA LYS A 146 -9.25 10.93 -1.36
C LYS A 146 -8.53 12.24 -1.09
N GLU A 147 -9.28 13.33 -1.17
CA GLU A 147 -8.75 14.66 -0.87
C GLU A 147 -9.20 15.10 0.52
N ILE A 148 -8.28 15.68 1.27
CA ILE A 148 -8.51 16.19 2.62
C ILE A 148 -7.98 17.61 2.68
N ARG A 149 -8.85 18.54 3.11
CA ARG A 149 -8.49 19.95 3.28
C ARG A 149 -8.28 20.23 4.76
N LYS A 150 -7.16 20.84 5.08
CA LYS A 150 -6.86 21.32 6.44
C LYS A 150 -6.67 22.83 6.39
N THR A 151 -7.41 23.53 7.20
CA THR A 151 -7.37 25.00 7.27
C THR A 151 -6.82 25.43 8.63
N SER A 152 -5.91 26.39 8.61
CA SER A 152 -5.42 27.01 9.82
C SER A 152 -5.31 28.51 9.63
N LYS A 153 -5.29 29.26 10.74
CA LYS A 153 -4.98 30.68 10.70
C LYS A 153 -3.50 30.85 10.41
N ARG A 154 -3.22 31.83 9.58
CA ARG A 154 -1.88 32.18 9.23
C ARG A 154 -1.19 33.00 10.33
#